data_e1ad78465247e92423581ac02771774f
#
_entry.id   e1ad78465247e92423581ac02771774f
#
_cell.length_a   1.000
_cell.length_b   1.000
_cell.length_c   1.000
_cell.angle_alpha   90.00
_cell.angle_beta   90.00
_cell.angle_gamma   90.00
#
_symmetry.space_group_name_H-M   'P 1'
#
loop_
_entity.id
_entity.type
_entity.pdbx_description
1 polymer ?
#
loop_
_entity_poly.entity_id
_entity_poly.type
_entity_poly.pdbx_seq_one_letter_code
_entity_poly.pdbx_strand_id
1 'polypeptide(L)'
;MINTQINELVAYGLKCGLVSKDDQIFVTNQLLDLFRLSEFHEEEILKSRPLAEILEDMVSYAHQQGILEEDTIAWKNLFDTRIMGLLTPLPSVVRSRFQSLYQEDRKKATDYFYKLSQDTNYIRTDRIAKDEKWVTDTEYGPIDITINLSKPEKDPRDIARAGAVKSTGYPSCLLCKENEGFAGNLSHPARQNHRVIPIKLGGEQYFLQYSPYVYYNEHCIIFNEAHRPMKIDQAVFRKLLEFVKLFPHYTAGSNADLPIVGGSILSHDHFQGGGYVFAMAKAPYESEFVIPGYEDLTAGIVRWPMSVIRLRGTDTERITLAADHILTAWRRYTDKEAFIFSETDGTPHNTITPIARMHGNLYELDLVLRNNVTTDECPWGVYHPSADLHHIKKENIGLIEVMGLAVLPARLKKEMALLEQYILEKQDVRSNPQIEKHADWVDSWLGSYEITEDNIHAILQKEIGKVFVQVLECAGVYKNTKKGRIAFGRFIETL
;
A
#
# COMPACT_ATOMS: atom_id res chain seq x y z
N MET A 1 -9.52 -24.89 -29.55
CA MET A 1 -9.54 -24.29 -28.19
C MET A 1 -8.40 -23.34 -28.02
N ILE A 2 -7.14 -23.74 -27.85
CA ILE A 2 -6.03 -22.75 -27.59
C ILE A 2 -5.87 -21.70 -28.70
N ASN A 3 -6.17 -22.07 -29.95
CA ASN A 3 -6.16 -21.15 -31.08
C ASN A 3 -7.14 -19.99 -30.88
N THR A 4 -8.35 -20.27 -30.43
CA THR A 4 -9.36 -19.25 -30.12
C THR A 4 -8.87 -18.31 -29.01
N GLN A 5 -8.29 -18.83 -27.91
CA GLN A 5 -7.74 -17.98 -26.83
C GLN A 5 -6.59 -17.11 -27.30
N ILE A 6 -5.72 -17.62 -28.21
CA ILE A 6 -4.65 -16.78 -28.79
C ILE A 6 -5.26 -15.62 -29.60
N ASN A 7 -6.27 -15.90 -30.47
CA ASN A 7 -6.99 -14.86 -31.20
C ASN A 7 -7.65 -13.84 -30.27
N GLU A 8 -8.35 -14.30 -29.23
CA GLU A 8 -8.96 -13.42 -28.20
C GLU A 8 -7.94 -12.56 -27.47
N LEU A 9 -6.80 -13.13 -27.09
CA LEU A 9 -5.74 -12.39 -26.37
C LEU A 9 -5.06 -11.35 -27.27
N VAL A 10 -4.79 -11.69 -28.54
CA VAL A 10 -4.23 -10.75 -29.51
C VAL A 10 -5.21 -9.63 -29.80
N ALA A 11 -6.50 -9.94 -29.99
CA ALA A 11 -7.56 -8.94 -30.16
C ALA A 11 -7.67 -8.03 -28.93
N TYR A 12 -7.54 -8.57 -27.71
CA TYR A 12 -7.44 -7.78 -26.47
C TYR A 12 -6.25 -6.84 -26.52
N GLY A 13 -5.04 -7.32 -26.86
CA GLY A 13 -3.82 -6.53 -26.95
C GLY A 13 -3.94 -5.35 -27.93
N LEU A 14 -4.54 -5.60 -29.10
CA LEU A 14 -4.84 -4.56 -30.10
C LEU A 14 -5.84 -3.52 -29.55
N LYS A 15 -6.91 -3.96 -28.92
CA LYS A 15 -7.96 -3.10 -28.36
C LYS A 15 -7.45 -2.19 -27.25
N CYS A 16 -6.58 -2.72 -26.36
CA CYS A 16 -5.99 -1.95 -25.26
C CYS A 16 -4.76 -1.11 -25.67
N GLY A 17 -4.27 -1.30 -26.93
CA GLY A 17 -3.08 -0.63 -27.42
C GLY A 17 -1.76 -1.15 -26.82
N LEU A 18 -1.76 -2.38 -26.29
CA LEU A 18 -0.54 -3.08 -25.87
C LEU A 18 0.26 -3.56 -27.08
N VAL A 19 -0.45 -3.97 -28.13
CA VAL A 19 0.10 -4.46 -29.40
C VAL A 19 -0.36 -3.54 -30.53
N SER A 20 0.57 -3.11 -31.38
CA SER A 20 0.23 -2.41 -32.61
C SER A 20 -0.18 -3.40 -33.71
N LYS A 21 -0.83 -2.92 -34.78
CA LYS A 21 -1.12 -3.80 -35.94
C LYS A 21 0.15 -4.35 -36.57
N ASP A 22 1.25 -3.57 -36.56
CA ASP A 22 2.52 -3.99 -37.13
C ASP A 22 3.18 -5.13 -36.32
N ASP A 23 2.90 -5.18 -35.01
CA ASP A 23 3.45 -6.20 -34.09
C ASP A 23 2.54 -7.43 -33.96
N GLN A 24 1.34 -7.44 -34.53
CA GLN A 24 0.33 -8.50 -34.33
C GLN A 24 0.88 -9.89 -34.68
N ILE A 25 1.49 -10.05 -35.88
CA ILE A 25 2.05 -11.33 -36.33
C ILE A 25 3.20 -11.76 -35.42
N PHE A 26 4.08 -10.84 -35.03
CA PHE A 26 5.19 -11.14 -34.15
C PHE A 26 4.71 -11.67 -32.80
N VAL A 27 3.76 -11.00 -32.15
CA VAL A 27 3.20 -11.42 -30.86
C VAL A 27 2.46 -12.76 -30.98
N THR A 28 1.69 -12.96 -32.06
CA THR A 28 1.03 -14.25 -32.34
C THR A 28 2.06 -15.40 -32.41
N ASN A 29 3.15 -15.21 -33.17
CA ASN A 29 4.21 -16.22 -33.29
C ASN A 29 4.92 -16.49 -31.96
N GLN A 30 5.12 -15.48 -31.10
CA GLN A 30 5.67 -15.66 -29.75
C GLN A 30 4.72 -16.48 -28.86
N LEU A 31 3.41 -16.28 -28.99
CA LEU A 31 2.42 -17.10 -28.28
C LEU A 31 2.41 -18.53 -28.79
N LEU A 32 2.51 -18.75 -30.10
CA LEU A 32 2.61 -20.11 -30.69
C LEU A 32 3.84 -20.85 -30.15
N ASP A 33 5.01 -20.19 -30.10
CA ASP A 33 6.24 -20.75 -29.53
C ASP A 33 6.05 -21.12 -28.06
N LEU A 34 5.48 -20.20 -27.24
CA LEU A 34 5.22 -20.43 -25.83
C LEU A 34 4.36 -21.69 -25.59
N PHE A 35 3.34 -21.91 -26.43
CA PHE A 35 2.42 -23.05 -26.36
C PHE A 35 2.86 -24.25 -27.18
N ARG A 36 4.05 -24.21 -27.80
CA ARG A 36 4.64 -25.27 -28.64
C ARG A 36 3.71 -25.68 -29.79
N LEU A 37 3.09 -24.69 -30.43
CA LEU A 37 2.18 -24.88 -31.53
C LEU A 37 2.89 -24.62 -32.86
N SER A 38 2.60 -25.46 -33.90
CA SER A 38 3.13 -25.33 -35.28
C SER A 38 2.10 -24.77 -36.27
N GLU A 39 0.84 -24.65 -35.85
CA GLU A 39 -0.26 -24.22 -36.72
C GLU A 39 -1.08 -23.14 -36.01
N PHE A 40 -1.58 -22.19 -36.80
CA PHE A 40 -2.45 -21.11 -36.34
C PHE A 40 -3.54 -20.84 -37.37
N HIS A 41 -4.77 -20.65 -36.90
CA HIS A 41 -5.90 -20.23 -37.70
C HIS A 41 -6.44 -18.92 -37.17
N GLU A 42 -6.44 -17.89 -38.01
CA GLU A 42 -7.04 -16.60 -37.66
C GLU A 42 -8.56 -16.76 -37.53
N GLU A 43 -9.11 -16.29 -36.42
CA GLU A 43 -10.55 -16.35 -36.12
C GLU A 43 -11.06 -14.93 -35.84
N GLU A 44 -12.21 -14.59 -36.37
CA GLU A 44 -12.88 -13.35 -36.07
C GLU A 44 -13.49 -13.42 -34.65
N ILE A 45 -13.08 -12.47 -33.79
CA ILE A 45 -13.59 -12.40 -32.43
C ILE A 45 -14.81 -11.48 -32.37
N LEU A 46 -15.99 -12.08 -32.40
CA LEU A 46 -17.27 -11.38 -32.39
C LEU A 46 -17.63 -10.83 -30.99
N LYS A 47 -17.17 -11.49 -29.91
CA LYS A 47 -17.47 -11.10 -28.54
C LYS A 47 -16.21 -11.16 -27.68
N SER A 48 -15.83 -10.01 -27.11
CA SER A 48 -14.70 -9.94 -26.16
C SER A 48 -15.08 -10.58 -24.84
N ARG A 49 -14.26 -11.51 -24.34
CA ARG A 49 -14.35 -12.06 -22.97
C ARG A 49 -13.47 -11.27 -22.00
N PRO A 50 -13.71 -11.35 -20.67
CA PRO A 50 -12.79 -10.84 -19.68
C PRO A 50 -11.39 -11.46 -19.80
N LEU A 51 -10.34 -10.64 -19.65
CA LEU A 51 -8.95 -11.11 -19.74
C LEU A 51 -8.64 -12.26 -18.76
N ALA A 52 -9.18 -12.19 -17.54
CA ALA A 52 -8.97 -13.23 -16.52
C ALA A 52 -9.45 -14.61 -16.99
N GLU A 53 -10.59 -14.69 -17.69
CA GLU A 53 -11.14 -15.94 -18.24
C GLU A 53 -10.26 -16.48 -19.37
N ILE A 54 -9.81 -15.59 -20.28
CA ILE A 54 -8.92 -15.98 -21.37
C ILE A 54 -7.62 -16.56 -20.82
N LEU A 55 -7.02 -15.89 -19.83
CA LEU A 55 -5.78 -16.34 -19.20
C LEU A 55 -5.97 -17.64 -18.42
N GLU A 56 -7.10 -17.83 -17.74
CA GLU A 56 -7.40 -19.07 -17.01
C GLU A 56 -7.49 -20.27 -17.96
N ASP A 57 -8.16 -20.12 -19.09
CA ASP A 57 -8.24 -21.15 -20.14
C ASP A 57 -6.84 -21.47 -20.70
N MET A 58 -6.04 -20.45 -21.00
CA MET A 58 -4.67 -20.61 -21.52
C MET A 58 -3.74 -21.32 -20.53
N VAL A 59 -3.82 -20.95 -19.26
CA VAL A 59 -3.04 -21.57 -18.17
C VAL A 59 -3.49 -23.02 -17.95
N SER A 60 -4.79 -23.27 -17.97
CA SER A 60 -5.35 -24.64 -17.87
C SER A 60 -4.88 -25.52 -19.01
N TYR A 61 -4.90 -25.01 -20.25
CA TYR A 61 -4.35 -25.71 -21.41
C TYR A 61 -2.85 -26.02 -21.23
N ALA A 62 -2.05 -25.03 -20.77
CA ALA A 62 -0.62 -25.25 -20.56
C ALA A 62 -0.34 -26.35 -19.53
N HIS A 63 -1.13 -26.43 -18.46
CA HIS A 63 -1.03 -27.51 -17.48
C HIS A 63 -1.39 -28.85 -18.07
N GLN A 64 -2.50 -28.94 -18.81
CA GLN A 64 -2.93 -30.19 -19.49
C GLN A 64 -1.92 -30.72 -20.53
N GLN A 65 -1.16 -29.84 -21.19
CA GLN A 65 -0.12 -30.18 -22.15
C GLN A 65 1.27 -30.42 -21.52
N GLY A 66 1.39 -30.32 -20.16
CA GLY A 66 2.67 -30.49 -19.49
C GLY A 66 3.68 -29.33 -19.76
N ILE A 67 3.19 -28.18 -20.19
CA ILE A 67 4.00 -26.95 -20.33
C ILE A 67 4.15 -26.27 -18.98
N LEU A 68 3.10 -26.29 -18.16
CA LEU A 68 3.08 -25.84 -16.78
C LEU A 68 3.15 -27.07 -15.86
N GLU A 69 4.13 -27.09 -14.94
CA GLU A 69 4.42 -28.27 -14.12
C GLU A 69 3.35 -28.55 -13.05
N GLU A 70 2.82 -27.49 -12.42
CA GLU A 70 1.92 -27.61 -11.28
C GLU A 70 0.70 -26.67 -11.42
N ASP A 71 -0.44 -27.11 -10.84
CA ASP A 71 -1.70 -26.36 -10.85
C ASP A 71 -1.90 -25.51 -9.57
N THR A 72 -0.82 -24.91 -9.04
CA THR A 72 -0.93 -24.01 -7.89
C THR A 72 -1.03 -22.56 -8.32
N ILE A 73 -1.54 -21.69 -7.43
CA ILE A 73 -1.68 -20.25 -7.71
C ILE A 73 -0.34 -19.61 -8.04
N ALA A 74 0.76 -20.06 -7.41
CA ALA A 74 2.08 -19.51 -7.68
C ALA A 74 2.55 -19.82 -9.10
N TRP A 75 2.42 -21.07 -9.55
CA TRP A 75 2.77 -21.50 -10.90
C TRP A 75 1.89 -20.83 -11.96
N LYS A 76 0.58 -20.75 -11.72
CA LYS A 76 -0.36 -20.02 -12.59
C LYS A 76 0.03 -18.56 -12.75
N ASN A 77 0.39 -17.89 -11.64
CA ASN A 77 0.81 -16.49 -11.66
C ASN A 77 2.15 -16.28 -12.41
N LEU A 78 3.07 -17.21 -12.35
CA LEU A 78 4.31 -17.15 -13.13
C LEU A 78 4.00 -17.26 -14.63
N PHE A 79 3.12 -18.18 -15.00
CA PHE A 79 2.84 -18.48 -16.40
C PHE A 79 1.94 -17.41 -17.07
N ASP A 80 0.88 -16.94 -16.40
CA ASP A 80 0.03 -15.88 -16.94
C ASP A 80 0.79 -14.55 -17.07
N THR A 81 1.70 -14.28 -16.14
CA THR A 81 2.61 -13.12 -16.24
C THR A 81 3.57 -13.24 -17.44
N ARG A 82 4.04 -14.47 -17.74
CA ARG A 82 4.84 -14.74 -18.93
C ARG A 82 4.04 -14.52 -20.20
N ILE A 83 2.78 -14.99 -20.28
CA ILE A 83 1.88 -14.74 -21.40
C ILE A 83 1.72 -13.25 -21.64
N MET A 84 1.34 -12.50 -20.61
CA MET A 84 1.13 -11.05 -20.69
C MET A 84 2.41 -10.28 -21.00
N GLY A 85 3.56 -10.80 -20.57
CA GLY A 85 4.86 -10.24 -20.90
C GLY A 85 5.14 -10.14 -22.41
N LEU A 86 4.59 -11.07 -23.20
CA LEU A 86 4.73 -11.06 -24.66
C LEU A 86 3.93 -9.93 -25.33
N LEU A 87 2.84 -9.47 -24.69
CA LEU A 87 2.03 -8.37 -25.19
C LEU A 87 2.49 -7.01 -24.62
N THR A 88 3.29 -7.01 -23.56
CA THR A 88 3.67 -5.78 -22.85
C THR A 88 4.70 -4.99 -23.63
N PRO A 89 4.45 -3.72 -23.99
CA PRO A 89 5.41 -2.91 -24.75
C PRO A 89 6.78 -2.82 -24.05
N LEU A 90 7.85 -2.67 -24.82
CA LEU A 90 9.20 -2.51 -24.28
C LEU A 90 9.31 -1.29 -23.35
N PRO A 91 10.21 -1.31 -22.35
CA PRO A 91 10.42 -0.18 -21.44
C PRO A 91 10.67 1.14 -22.14
N SER A 92 11.44 1.13 -23.24
CA SER A 92 11.73 2.34 -24.04
C SER A 92 10.47 2.97 -24.66
N VAL A 93 9.55 2.13 -25.15
CA VAL A 93 8.27 2.58 -25.73
C VAL A 93 7.39 3.21 -24.65
N VAL A 94 7.25 2.54 -23.51
CA VAL A 94 6.44 3.02 -22.38
C VAL A 94 6.98 4.34 -21.84
N ARG A 95 8.29 4.44 -21.63
CA ARG A 95 8.95 5.67 -21.13
C ARG A 95 8.84 6.83 -22.11
N SER A 96 9.03 6.58 -23.41
CA SER A 96 8.84 7.60 -24.44
C SER A 96 7.40 8.13 -24.48
N ARG A 97 6.40 7.21 -24.42
CA ARG A 97 4.99 7.61 -24.40
C ARG A 97 4.63 8.36 -23.13
N PHE A 98 5.08 7.89 -21.97
CA PHE A 98 4.89 8.60 -20.70
C PHE A 98 5.46 10.02 -20.77
N GLN A 99 6.68 10.18 -21.25
CA GLN A 99 7.35 11.49 -21.35
C GLN A 99 6.61 12.43 -22.29
N SER A 100 6.13 11.95 -23.44
CA SER A 100 5.33 12.76 -24.37
C SER A 100 4.05 13.26 -23.69
N LEU A 101 3.32 12.38 -23.03
CA LEU A 101 2.09 12.75 -22.31
C LEU A 101 2.37 13.69 -21.12
N TYR A 102 3.49 13.50 -20.42
CA TYR A 102 3.89 14.35 -19.30
C TYR A 102 4.14 15.81 -19.72
N GLN A 103 4.65 16.03 -20.92
CA GLN A 103 4.80 17.39 -21.47
C GLN A 103 3.46 18.05 -21.81
N GLU A 104 2.44 17.25 -22.15
CA GLU A 104 1.10 17.77 -22.38
C GLU A 104 0.35 18.02 -21.07
N ASP A 105 0.27 16.99 -20.23
CA ASP A 105 -0.43 17.00 -18.94
C ASP A 105 0.12 15.87 -18.06
N ARG A 106 0.55 16.21 -16.85
CA ARG A 106 1.13 15.27 -15.88
C ARG A 106 0.13 14.17 -15.49
N LYS A 107 -1.15 14.52 -15.40
CA LYS A 107 -2.22 13.57 -15.08
C LYS A 107 -2.45 12.60 -16.24
N LYS A 108 -2.44 13.04 -17.49
CA LYS A 108 -2.53 12.14 -18.65
C LYS A 108 -1.41 11.09 -18.65
N ALA A 109 -0.20 11.47 -18.24
CA ALA A 109 0.93 10.54 -18.17
C ALA A 109 0.72 9.46 -17.09
N THR A 110 0.27 9.84 -15.90
CA THR A 110 -0.02 8.89 -14.81
C THR A 110 -1.24 8.03 -15.14
N ASP A 111 -2.30 8.59 -15.74
CA ASP A 111 -3.49 7.84 -16.19
C ASP A 111 -3.09 6.77 -17.23
N TYR A 112 -2.24 7.14 -18.22
CA TYR A 112 -1.70 6.18 -19.18
C TYR A 112 -0.93 5.05 -18.50
N PHE A 113 -0.02 5.38 -17.59
CA PHE A 113 0.83 4.38 -16.95
C PHE A 113 0.04 3.48 -15.97
N TYR A 114 -0.97 4.04 -15.29
CA TYR A 114 -1.86 3.27 -14.44
C TYR A 114 -2.72 2.31 -15.27
N LYS A 115 -3.31 2.80 -16.36
CA LYS A 115 -4.07 1.98 -17.29
C LYS A 115 -3.20 0.88 -17.92
N LEU A 116 -1.99 1.18 -18.34
CA LEU A 116 -1.03 0.18 -18.83
C LEU A 116 -0.79 -0.92 -17.79
N SER A 117 -0.60 -0.55 -16.52
CA SER A 117 -0.38 -1.50 -15.44
C SER A 117 -1.59 -2.42 -15.19
N GLN A 118 -2.79 -1.95 -15.48
CA GLN A 118 -4.02 -2.75 -15.45
C GLN A 118 -4.13 -3.64 -16.70
N ASP A 119 -3.98 -3.06 -17.89
CA ASP A 119 -4.13 -3.76 -19.17
C ASP A 119 -3.09 -4.88 -19.35
N THR A 120 -1.89 -4.73 -18.80
CA THR A 120 -0.86 -5.78 -18.77
C THR A 120 -1.12 -6.88 -17.73
N ASN A 121 -2.21 -6.81 -16.97
CA ASN A 121 -2.49 -7.70 -15.84
C ASN A 121 -1.39 -7.68 -14.74
N TYR A 122 -0.57 -6.65 -14.69
CA TYR A 122 0.33 -6.41 -13.56
C TYR A 122 -0.50 -6.04 -12.32
N ILE A 123 -1.48 -5.16 -12.49
CA ILE A 123 -2.57 -4.93 -11.54
C ILE A 123 -3.72 -5.87 -11.90
N ARG A 124 -3.98 -6.86 -11.07
CA ARG A 124 -5.01 -7.86 -11.28
C ARG A 124 -6.38 -7.34 -10.84
N THR A 125 -7.04 -6.61 -11.72
CA THR A 125 -8.31 -5.93 -11.43
C THR A 125 -9.43 -6.89 -11.02
N ASP A 126 -9.45 -8.11 -11.54
CA ASP A 126 -10.37 -9.19 -11.19
C ASP A 126 -10.24 -9.62 -9.71
N ARG A 127 -9.03 -9.59 -9.16
CA ARG A 127 -8.77 -9.91 -7.75
C ARG A 127 -9.10 -8.73 -6.84
N ILE A 128 -8.73 -7.52 -7.25
CA ILE A 128 -8.99 -6.28 -6.50
C ILE A 128 -10.50 -6.01 -6.39
N ALA A 129 -11.28 -6.37 -7.41
CA ALA A 129 -12.74 -6.27 -7.38
C ALA A 129 -13.41 -7.12 -6.28
N LYS A 130 -12.69 -8.07 -5.68
CA LYS A 130 -13.18 -8.91 -4.58
C LYS A 130 -12.92 -8.30 -3.20
N ASP A 131 -12.08 -7.24 -3.11
CA ASP A 131 -11.81 -6.54 -1.86
C ASP A 131 -13.09 -5.93 -1.31
N GLU A 132 -13.29 -6.04 0.00
CA GLU A 132 -14.40 -5.38 0.67
C GLU A 132 -13.96 -4.01 1.17
N LYS A 133 -14.75 -2.97 0.87
CA LYS A 133 -14.40 -1.58 1.19
C LYS A 133 -15.62 -0.87 1.74
N TRP A 134 -15.44 -0.13 2.83
CA TRP A 134 -16.45 0.74 3.40
C TRP A 134 -15.83 1.92 4.12
N VAL A 135 -16.67 2.85 4.53
CA VAL A 135 -16.28 4.04 5.31
C VAL A 135 -16.98 3.97 6.66
N THR A 136 -16.29 4.26 7.73
CA THR A 136 -16.86 4.40 9.08
C THR A 136 -16.69 5.83 9.56
N ASP A 137 -17.79 6.48 9.95
CA ASP A 137 -17.76 7.78 10.59
C ASP A 137 -17.23 7.68 12.02
N THR A 138 -16.28 8.55 12.35
CA THR A 138 -15.62 8.59 13.65
C THR A 138 -15.54 10.01 14.17
N GLU A 139 -15.12 10.21 15.41
CA GLU A 139 -14.88 11.54 15.98
C GLU A 139 -13.75 12.31 15.27
N TYR A 140 -12.89 11.63 14.50
CA TYR A 140 -11.82 12.21 13.68
C TYR A 140 -12.21 12.43 12.23
N GLY A 141 -13.48 12.19 11.90
CA GLY A 141 -14.01 12.17 10.55
C GLY A 141 -14.14 10.76 9.96
N PRO A 142 -14.53 10.65 8.70
CA PRO A 142 -14.70 9.36 8.04
C PRO A 142 -13.35 8.67 7.81
N ILE A 143 -13.26 7.40 8.19
CA ILE A 143 -12.08 6.53 8.01
C ILE A 143 -12.43 5.44 7.00
N ASP A 144 -11.51 5.21 6.06
CA ASP A 144 -11.64 4.18 5.03
C ASP A 144 -11.15 2.82 5.55
N ILE A 145 -11.91 1.76 5.28
CA ILE A 145 -11.56 0.41 5.70
C ILE A 145 -11.62 -0.52 4.49
N THR A 146 -10.62 -1.39 4.36
CA THR A 146 -10.58 -2.42 3.34
C THR A 146 -10.14 -3.76 3.93
N ILE A 147 -10.87 -4.83 3.58
CA ILE A 147 -10.40 -6.20 3.73
C ILE A 147 -9.76 -6.57 2.40
N ASN A 148 -8.43 -6.69 2.38
CA ASN A 148 -7.71 -6.94 1.14
C ASN A 148 -7.67 -8.44 0.81
N LEU A 149 -8.30 -8.81 -0.30
CA LEU A 149 -8.37 -10.19 -0.82
C LEU A 149 -7.47 -10.38 -2.05
N SER A 150 -6.85 -9.31 -2.55
CA SER A 150 -6.02 -9.34 -3.76
C SER A 150 -4.65 -10.00 -3.54
N LYS A 151 -4.17 -10.07 -2.30
CA LYS A 151 -2.93 -10.77 -1.94
C LYS A 151 -3.21 -12.25 -1.72
N PRO A 152 -2.78 -13.15 -2.64
CA PRO A 152 -3.03 -14.58 -2.49
C PRO A 152 -2.32 -15.16 -1.27
N GLU A 153 -2.99 -16.07 -0.57
CA GLU A 153 -2.37 -16.91 0.44
C GLU A 153 -1.41 -17.90 -0.25
N LYS A 154 -0.25 -18.12 0.35
CA LYS A 154 0.74 -19.05 -0.21
C LYS A 154 0.34 -20.49 0.11
N ASP A 155 0.36 -21.36 -0.91
CA ASP A 155 0.20 -22.80 -0.72
C ASP A 155 1.38 -23.36 0.11
N PRO A 156 1.13 -24.18 1.14
CA PRO A 156 2.19 -24.79 1.96
C PRO A 156 3.24 -25.57 1.13
N ARG A 157 2.82 -26.19 0.01
CA ARG A 157 3.71 -26.89 -0.91
C ARG A 157 4.68 -25.93 -1.60
N ASP A 158 4.19 -24.77 -2.03
CA ASP A 158 5.01 -23.72 -2.65
C ASP A 158 5.95 -23.07 -1.65
N ILE A 159 5.52 -22.90 -0.37
CA ILE A 159 6.40 -22.41 0.71
C ILE A 159 7.57 -23.37 0.93
N ALA A 160 7.31 -24.67 0.99
CA ALA A 160 8.34 -25.68 1.18
C ALA A 160 9.35 -25.71 0.01
N ARG A 161 8.87 -25.63 -1.23
CA ARG A 161 9.71 -25.57 -2.44
C ARG A 161 10.49 -24.26 -2.54
N ALA A 162 9.86 -23.12 -2.21
CA ALA A 162 10.54 -21.83 -2.19
C ALA A 162 11.72 -21.81 -1.21
N GLY A 163 11.59 -22.49 -0.06
CA GLY A 163 12.68 -22.65 0.92
C GLY A 163 13.89 -23.46 0.38
N ALA A 164 13.67 -24.32 -0.62
CA ALA A 164 14.73 -25.11 -1.26
C ALA A 164 15.42 -24.35 -2.41
N VAL A 165 14.84 -23.25 -2.91
CA VAL A 165 15.44 -22.43 -3.98
C VAL A 165 16.50 -21.52 -3.37
N LYS A 166 17.77 -21.70 -3.77
CA LYS A 166 18.85 -20.79 -3.38
C LYS A 166 18.52 -19.39 -3.92
N SER A 167 18.46 -18.40 -3.03
CA SER A 167 18.41 -16.99 -3.44
C SER A 167 19.66 -16.65 -4.23
N THR A 168 19.49 -16.23 -5.47
CA THR A 168 20.61 -15.82 -6.34
C THR A 168 21.06 -14.39 -6.08
N GLY A 169 20.32 -13.64 -5.23
CA GLY A 169 20.55 -12.20 -4.99
C GLY A 169 20.19 -11.31 -6.18
N TYR A 170 19.49 -11.84 -7.20
CA TYR A 170 19.01 -11.09 -8.36
C TYR A 170 17.56 -11.44 -8.69
N PRO A 171 16.66 -10.45 -8.66
CA PRO A 171 16.83 -9.10 -8.09
C PRO A 171 17.11 -9.15 -6.59
N SER A 172 17.81 -8.14 -6.03
CA SER A 172 18.18 -8.12 -4.60
C SER A 172 16.97 -8.01 -3.67
N CYS A 173 15.90 -7.32 -4.09
CA CYS A 173 14.62 -7.28 -3.38
C CYS A 173 13.46 -6.99 -4.34
N LEU A 174 12.22 -6.97 -3.81
CA LEU A 174 10.99 -6.74 -4.58
C LEU A 174 10.87 -5.34 -5.22
N LEU A 175 11.69 -4.36 -4.76
CA LEU A 175 11.67 -2.98 -5.25
C LEU A 175 12.82 -2.65 -6.22
N CYS A 176 13.82 -3.52 -6.37
CA CYS A 176 14.94 -3.26 -7.27
C CYS A 176 14.47 -3.12 -8.73
N LYS A 177 15.08 -2.19 -9.48
CA LYS A 177 14.75 -1.95 -10.91
C LYS A 177 14.91 -3.20 -11.79
N GLU A 178 15.78 -4.13 -11.38
CA GLU A 178 16.02 -5.41 -12.01
C GLU A 178 14.80 -6.33 -12.02
N ASN A 179 13.74 -5.98 -11.29
CA ASN A 179 12.44 -6.66 -11.40
C ASN A 179 11.77 -6.41 -12.76
N GLU A 180 12.03 -5.29 -13.43
CA GLU A 180 11.43 -4.99 -14.73
C GLU A 180 11.76 -6.08 -15.76
N GLY A 181 10.76 -6.86 -16.19
CA GLY A 181 10.93 -7.98 -17.11
C GLY A 181 11.40 -9.29 -16.50
N PHE A 182 11.62 -9.38 -15.17
CA PHE A 182 12.10 -10.59 -14.51
C PHE A 182 11.07 -11.72 -14.57
N ALA A 183 11.54 -12.94 -14.93
CA ALA A 183 10.67 -14.09 -15.11
C ALA A 183 10.03 -14.60 -13.79
N GLY A 184 10.67 -14.30 -12.66
CA GLY A 184 10.22 -14.80 -11.37
C GLY A 184 10.58 -16.25 -11.11
N ASN A 185 10.22 -16.70 -9.92
CA ASN A 185 10.29 -18.09 -9.46
C ASN A 185 9.38 -18.26 -8.24
N LEU A 186 9.32 -19.42 -7.60
CA LEU A 186 8.44 -19.66 -6.45
C LEU A 186 8.74 -18.77 -5.22
N SER A 187 9.98 -18.26 -5.10
CA SER A 187 10.39 -17.36 -4.01
C SER A 187 10.29 -15.86 -4.39
N HIS A 188 10.23 -15.54 -5.69
CA HIS A 188 10.22 -14.17 -6.19
C HIS A 188 9.19 -14.02 -7.33
N PRO A 189 8.25 -13.07 -7.26
CA PRO A 189 7.16 -12.97 -8.23
C PRO A 189 7.67 -12.62 -9.64
N ALA A 190 6.99 -13.14 -10.66
CA ALA A 190 7.20 -12.75 -12.05
C ALA A 190 6.84 -11.28 -12.30
N ARG A 191 7.56 -10.63 -13.21
CA ARG A 191 7.48 -9.21 -13.53
C ARG A 191 7.67 -8.91 -15.03
N GLN A 192 7.45 -9.90 -15.92
CA GLN A 192 7.60 -9.67 -17.36
C GLN A 192 6.64 -8.60 -17.90
N ASN A 193 5.47 -8.47 -17.27
CA ASN A 193 4.44 -7.49 -17.58
C ASN A 193 4.55 -6.18 -16.75
N HIS A 194 5.63 -6.00 -16.00
CA HIS A 194 5.88 -4.83 -15.17
C HIS A 194 6.81 -3.84 -15.85
N ARG A 195 6.53 -2.53 -15.68
CA ARG A 195 7.35 -1.42 -16.17
C ARG A 195 7.56 -0.39 -15.07
N VAL A 196 8.65 0.36 -15.18
CA VAL A 196 9.00 1.44 -14.25
C VAL A 196 9.33 2.72 -15.00
N ILE A 197 8.96 3.86 -14.44
CA ILE A 197 9.21 5.19 -15.01
C ILE A 197 10.35 5.86 -14.24
N PRO A 198 11.46 6.24 -14.90
CA PRO A 198 12.54 6.96 -14.24
C PRO A 198 12.12 8.39 -13.91
N ILE A 199 12.40 8.83 -12.68
CA ILE A 199 12.19 10.20 -12.19
C ILE A 199 13.40 10.65 -11.38
N LYS A 200 13.62 11.96 -11.24
CA LYS A 200 14.69 12.51 -10.42
C LYS A 200 14.12 13.18 -9.18
N LEU A 201 14.64 12.86 -8.00
CA LEU A 201 14.31 13.47 -6.72
C LEU A 201 15.61 13.75 -5.95
N GLY A 202 15.78 14.97 -5.45
CA GLY A 202 17.00 15.39 -4.76
C GLY A 202 18.28 15.24 -5.60
N GLY A 203 18.16 15.33 -6.94
CA GLY A 203 19.27 15.08 -7.87
C GLY A 203 19.62 13.59 -8.09
N GLU A 204 18.99 12.66 -7.35
CA GLU A 204 19.21 11.23 -7.47
C GLU A 204 18.20 10.56 -8.40
N GLN A 205 18.57 9.38 -8.93
CA GLN A 205 17.68 8.58 -9.76
C GLN A 205 16.73 7.76 -8.90
N TYR A 206 15.43 7.93 -9.13
CA TYR A 206 14.33 7.14 -8.59
C TYR A 206 13.50 6.55 -9.74
N PHE A 207 12.66 5.59 -9.39
CA PHE A 207 11.69 5.01 -10.31
C PHE A 207 10.29 5.03 -9.70
N LEU A 208 9.29 5.31 -10.52
CA LEU A 208 7.88 5.21 -10.20
C LEU A 208 7.33 3.90 -10.75
N GLN A 209 6.61 3.16 -9.91
CA GLN A 209 5.82 1.98 -10.28
C GLN A 209 4.49 1.99 -9.53
N TYR A 210 3.46 1.34 -10.06
CA TYR A 210 2.25 1.10 -9.27
C TYR A 210 2.40 -0.17 -8.43
N SER A 211 1.66 -0.21 -7.31
CA SER A 211 1.55 -1.42 -6.50
C SER A 211 0.55 -2.39 -7.14
N PRO A 212 0.87 -3.68 -7.28
CA PRO A 212 -0.08 -4.64 -7.81
C PRO A 212 -1.26 -4.92 -6.88
N TYR A 213 -1.19 -4.49 -5.61
CA TYR A 213 -2.23 -4.74 -4.61
C TYR A 213 -3.28 -3.63 -4.52
N VAL A 214 -2.99 -2.43 -5.03
CA VAL A 214 -3.91 -1.28 -5.13
C VAL A 214 -4.75 -1.08 -3.86
N TYR A 215 -4.10 -0.85 -2.72
CA TYR A 215 -4.81 -0.57 -1.46
C TYR A 215 -5.71 0.67 -1.56
N TYR A 216 -5.35 1.63 -2.41
CA TYR A 216 -6.12 2.83 -2.76
C TYR A 216 -5.85 3.21 -4.22
N ASN A 217 -6.63 4.16 -4.75
CA ASN A 217 -6.52 4.56 -6.16
C ASN A 217 -5.10 5.01 -6.54
N GLU A 218 -4.59 4.46 -7.63
CA GLU A 218 -3.26 4.76 -8.17
C GLU A 218 -2.12 4.58 -7.15
N HIS A 219 -2.28 3.60 -6.20
CA HIS A 219 -1.22 3.30 -5.23
C HIS A 219 0.10 3.02 -5.92
N CYS A 220 1.08 3.90 -5.73
CA CYS A 220 2.38 3.81 -6.34
C CYS A 220 3.52 3.70 -5.31
N ILE A 221 4.64 3.20 -5.77
CA ILE A 221 5.89 3.11 -5.02
C ILE A 221 6.95 3.87 -5.80
N ILE A 222 7.66 4.74 -5.10
CA ILE A 222 8.75 5.56 -5.63
C ILE A 222 10.03 5.08 -4.95
N PHE A 223 10.90 4.36 -5.67
CA PHE A 223 12.07 3.72 -5.07
C PHE A 223 13.37 4.23 -5.67
N ASN A 224 14.41 4.27 -4.84
CA ASN A 224 15.75 4.68 -5.25
C ASN A 224 16.37 3.65 -6.21
N GLU A 225 17.17 4.11 -7.16
CA GLU A 225 17.93 3.22 -8.04
C GLU A 225 18.91 2.33 -7.25
N ALA A 226 19.53 2.89 -6.24
CA ALA A 226 20.46 2.16 -5.38
C ALA A 226 19.70 1.39 -4.28
N HIS A 227 20.01 0.09 -4.15
CA HIS A 227 19.53 -0.72 -3.03
C HIS A 227 20.26 -0.31 -1.75
N ARG A 228 19.70 0.63 -1.03
CA ARG A 228 20.23 1.17 0.23
C ARG A 228 19.14 1.29 1.27
N PRO A 229 19.44 1.17 2.58
CA PRO A 229 18.45 1.29 3.64
C PRO A 229 17.73 2.65 3.63
N MET A 230 16.47 2.62 4.09
CA MET A 230 15.69 3.83 4.37
C MET A 230 16.33 4.63 5.49
N LYS A 231 16.22 5.96 5.39
CA LYS A 231 16.62 6.90 6.42
C LYS A 231 15.73 8.11 6.35
N ILE A 232 15.15 8.51 7.47
CA ILE A 232 14.39 9.76 7.55
C ILE A 232 15.35 10.90 7.90
N ASP A 233 15.47 11.86 7.00
CA ASP A 233 16.29 13.06 7.17
C ASP A 233 15.75 14.21 6.31
N GLN A 234 16.41 15.36 6.36
CA GLN A 234 16.06 16.54 5.57
C GLN A 234 15.90 16.23 4.08
N ALA A 235 16.73 15.35 3.52
CA ALA A 235 16.67 15.00 2.10
C ALA A 235 15.37 14.26 1.75
N VAL A 236 14.82 13.47 2.66
CA VAL A 236 13.51 12.80 2.47
C VAL A 236 12.39 13.82 2.37
N PHE A 237 12.35 14.83 3.25
CA PHE A 237 11.32 15.88 3.20
C PHE A 237 11.36 16.63 1.87
N ARG A 238 12.56 17.01 1.42
CA ARG A 238 12.76 17.65 0.12
C ARG A 238 12.28 16.77 -1.03
N LYS A 239 12.64 15.49 -1.06
CA LYS A 239 12.24 14.54 -2.11
C LYS A 239 10.74 14.32 -2.17
N LEU A 240 10.06 14.24 -1.02
CA LEU A 240 8.59 14.12 -0.97
C LEU A 240 7.92 15.37 -1.54
N LEU A 241 8.40 16.58 -1.18
CA LEU A 241 7.89 17.84 -1.71
C LEU A 241 8.21 17.99 -3.21
N GLU A 242 9.37 17.57 -3.68
CA GLU A 242 9.70 17.51 -5.11
C GLU A 242 8.78 16.54 -5.87
N PHE A 243 8.47 15.38 -5.28
CA PHE A 243 7.55 14.42 -5.92
C PHE A 243 6.15 15.01 -6.10
N VAL A 244 5.58 15.65 -5.09
CA VAL A 244 4.27 16.28 -5.24
C VAL A 244 4.31 17.54 -6.13
N LYS A 245 5.47 18.17 -6.31
CA LYS A 245 5.68 19.19 -7.33
C LYS A 245 5.67 18.59 -8.74
N LEU A 246 6.24 17.39 -8.94
CA LEU A 246 6.19 16.68 -10.22
C LEU A 246 4.78 16.16 -10.53
N PHE A 247 4.06 15.68 -9.52
CA PHE A 247 2.72 15.09 -9.61
C PHE A 247 1.76 15.71 -8.59
N PRO A 248 1.25 16.95 -8.83
CA PRO A 248 0.45 17.68 -7.85
C PRO A 248 -0.87 17.02 -7.45
N HIS A 249 -1.35 16.08 -8.24
CA HIS A 249 -2.56 15.30 -7.98
C HIS A 249 -2.31 14.06 -7.12
N TYR A 250 -1.05 13.85 -6.67
CA TYR A 250 -0.66 12.73 -5.81
C TYR A 250 -0.32 13.18 -4.38
N THR A 251 -0.59 12.28 -3.45
CA THR A 251 0.01 12.29 -2.11
C THR A 251 1.24 11.38 -2.14
N ALA A 252 2.27 11.70 -1.37
CA ALA A 252 3.43 10.84 -1.16
C ALA A 252 3.91 10.88 0.28
N GLY A 253 4.34 9.75 0.82
CA GLY A 253 4.89 9.65 2.16
C GLY A 253 5.95 8.57 2.28
N SER A 254 6.69 8.60 3.38
CA SER A 254 7.67 7.58 3.74
C SER A 254 7.21 6.83 4.98
N ASN A 255 7.42 5.52 5.01
CA ASN A 255 7.42 4.81 6.28
C ASN A 255 8.52 5.35 7.19
N ALA A 256 8.36 5.17 8.50
CA ALA A 256 9.43 5.41 9.45
C ALA A 256 10.62 4.47 9.23
N ASP A 257 11.83 4.92 9.57
CA ASP A 257 13.09 4.22 9.35
C ASP A 257 13.53 3.30 10.51
N LEU A 258 12.74 3.23 11.58
CA LEU A 258 13.00 2.36 12.72
C LEU A 258 12.12 1.10 12.69
N PRO A 259 12.61 -0.05 13.20
CA PRO A 259 11.82 -1.26 13.38
C PRO A 259 10.54 -1.00 14.19
N ILE A 260 9.56 -1.89 14.10
CA ILE A 260 8.26 -1.84 14.81
C ILE A 260 7.32 -0.74 14.27
N VAL A 261 7.82 0.47 14.04
CA VAL A 261 7.04 1.63 13.54
C VAL A 261 7.27 1.91 12.06
N GLY A 262 8.18 1.17 11.42
CA GLY A 262 8.46 1.24 9.98
C GLY A 262 7.64 0.28 9.13
N GLY A 263 7.87 0.34 7.83
CA GLY A 263 7.29 -0.59 6.85
C GLY A 263 8.04 -1.93 6.79
N SER A 264 7.55 -2.83 5.93
CA SER A 264 8.11 -4.18 5.77
C SER A 264 9.44 -4.24 5.01
N ILE A 265 9.81 -3.21 4.25
CA ILE A 265 11.03 -3.15 3.44
C ILE A 265 11.84 -1.92 3.87
N LEU A 266 12.63 -2.06 4.95
CA LEU A 266 13.50 -0.99 5.45
C LEU A 266 14.86 -0.99 4.72
N SER A 267 15.20 -2.07 4.04
CA SER A 267 16.50 -2.26 3.36
C SER A 267 16.63 -1.53 2.02
N HIS A 268 15.52 -1.02 1.47
CA HIS A 268 15.52 -0.29 0.20
C HIS A 268 14.77 1.04 0.34
N ASP A 269 15.48 2.14 0.12
CA ASP A 269 14.95 3.52 0.19
C ASP A 269 13.81 3.71 -0.80
N HIS A 270 12.61 3.95 -0.28
CA HIS A 270 11.40 4.12 -1.07
C HIS A 270 10.33 4.96 -0.37
N PHE A 271 9.44 5.53 -1.16
CA PHE A 271 8.23 6.23 -0.74
C PHE A 271 7.00 5.52 -1.30
N GLN A 272 5.84 5.79 -0.72
CA GLN A 272 4.56 5.35 -1.26
C GLN A 272 3.71 6.59 -1.56
N GLY A 273 2.94 6.53 -2.63
CA GLY A 273 2.08 7.64 -3.05
C GLY A 273 0.91 7.19 -3.88
N GLY A 274 0.16 8.14 -4.44
CA GLY A 274 -0.94 7.87 -5.34
C GLY A 274 -2.01 8.94 -5.38
N GLY A 275 -2.99 8.76 -6.27
CA GLY A 275 -4.10 9.68 -6.50
C GLY A 275 -5.26 9.45 -5.51
N TYR A 276 -5.00 9.63 -4.22
CA TYR A 276 -6.00 9.40 -3.17
C TYR A 276 -5.97 10.47 -2.09
N VAL A 277 -7.17 10.90 -1.63
CA VAL A 277 -7.32 11.88 -0.55
C VAL A 277 -7.67 11.14 0.73
N PHE A 278 -6.66 10.90 1.56
CA PHE A 278 -6.82 10.17 2.82
C PHE A 278 -7.60 10.97 3.87
N ALA A 279 -8.17 10.26 4.85
CA ALA A 279 -8.92 10.84 5.95
C ALA A 279 -8.10 11.88 6.73
N MET A 280 -6.83 11.60 7.03
CA MET A 280 -5.93 12.54 7.72
C MET A 280 -5.73 13.85 6.95
N ALA A 281 -5.76 13.84 5.61
CA ALA A 281 -5.65 15.06 4.81
C ALA A 281 -6.83 16.02 5.02
N LYS A 282 -8.01 15.48 5.37
CA LYS A 282 -9.24 16.25 5.64
C LYS A 282 -9.34 16.71 7.08
N ALA A 283 -8.54 16.16 7.99
CA ALA A 283 -8.56 16.47 9.40
C ALA A 283 -8.15 17.94 9.66
N PRO A 284 -8.91 18.69 10.48
CA PRO A 284 -8.59 20.09 10.80
C PRO A 284 -7.40 20.18 11.78
N TYR A 285 -6.85 21.38 11.92
CA TYR A 285 -5.99 21.68 13.06
C TYR A 285 -6.77 21.60 14.37
N GLU A 286 -6.22 20.98 15.40
CA GLU A 286 -6.66 21.07 16.79
C GLU A 286 -6.19 22.38 17.41
N SER A 287 -4.94 22.77 17.11
CA SER A 287 -4.33 24.03 17.51
C SER A 287 -3.23 24.42 16.53
N GLU A 288 -3.05 25.73 16.34
CA GLU A 288 -1.94 26.30 15.59
C GLU A 288 -0.89 26.88 16.53
N PHE A 289 0.35 26.88 16.10
CA PHE A 289 1.48 27.48 16.84
C PHE A 289 2.51 28.08 15.87
N VAL A 290 3.37 28.92 16.38
CA VAL A 290 4.44 29.55 15.60
C VAL A 290 5.77 28.86 15.94
N ILE A 291 6.53 28.50 14.93
CA ILE A 291 7.91 28.00 15.09
C ILE A 291 8.85 29.19 14.89
N PRO A 292 9.67 29.59 15.92
CA PRO A 292 10.59 30.69 15.79
C PRO A 292 11.53 30.53 14.57
N GLY A 293 11.62 31.58 13.76
CA GLY A 293 12.39 31.57 12.52
C GLY A 293 11.66 30.97 11.30
N TYR A 294 10.40 30.49 11.46
CA TYR A 294 9.56 29.94 10.41
C TYR A 294 8.13 30.53 10.44
N GLU A 295 8.00 31.80 10.80
CA GLU A 295 6.73 32.53 10.95
C GLU A 295 5.97 32.68 9.63
N ASP A 296 6.62 32.45 8.52
CA ASP A 296 6.06 32.42 7.16
C ASP A 296 5.29 31.13 6.84
N LEU A 297 5.40 30.10 7.69
CA LEU A 297 4.68 28.85 7.56
C LEU A 297 3.48 28.79 8.52
N THR A 298 2.40 28.14 8.09
CA THR A 298 1.36 27.70 9.01
C THR A 298 1.79 26.37 9.62
N ALA A 299 1.88 26.31 10.96
CA ALA A 299 2.20 25.10 11.70
C ALA A 299 1.11 24.81 12.73
N GLY A 300 0.77 23.53 12.93
CA GLY A 300 -0.24 23.17 13.93
C GLY A 300 -0.32 21.68 14.20
N ILE A 301 -0.95 21.34 15.31
CA ILE A 301 -1.30 19.97 15.69
C ILE A 301 -2.58 19.60 14.96
N VAL A 302 -2.61 18.44 14.30
CA VAL A 302 -3.80 17.94 13.60
C VAL A 302 -4.70 17.20 14.57
N ARG A 303 -6.02 17.40 14.48
CA ARG A 303 -7.01 16.61 15.21
C ARG A 303 -7.09 15.20 14.61
N TRP A 304 -6.26 14.33 15.10
CA TRP A 304 -6.06 12.97 14.58
C TRP A 304 -5.80 11.98 15.73
N PRO A 305 -6.11 10.66 15.58
CA PRO A 305 -5.83 9.68 16.63
C PRO A 305 -4.34 9.59 17.00
N MET A 306 -3.46 9.87 16.03
CA MET A 306 -2.02 9.88 16.21
C MET A 306 -1.47 11.31 16.36
N SER A 307 -0.24 11.44 16.82
CA SER A 307 0.40 12.73 17.07
C SER A 307 1.00 13.32 15.79
N VAL A 308 0.33 14.28 15.19
CA VAL A 308 0.68 14.85 13.88
C VAL A 308 0.92 16.36 13.99
N ILE A 309 2.07 16.81 13.48
CA ILE A 309 2.37 18.22 13.21
C ILE A 309 2.21 18.44 11.71
N ARG A 310 1.42 19.43 11.31
CA ARG A 310 1.21 19.81 9.92
C ARG A 310 1.85 21.14 9.62
N LEU A 311 2.66 21.19 8.59
CA LEU A 311 3.27 22.39 8.03
C LEU A 311 2.64 22.72 6.68
N ARG A 312 2.35 24.00 6.43
CA ARG A 312 1.86 24.52 5.15
C ARG A 312 2.64 25.76 4.73
N GLY A 313 2.90 25.88 3.44
CA GLY A 313 3.54 27.07 2.85
C GLY A 313 3.65 26.96 1.33
N THR A 314 4.16 28.02 0.72
CA THR A 314 4.43 28.07 -0.71
C THR A 314 5.87 27.69 -1.07
N ASP A 315 6.78 27.83 -0.11
CA ASP A 315 8.21 27.55 -0.30
C ASP A 315 8.58 26.15 0.27
N THR A 316 8.93 25.24 -0.62
CA THR A 316 9.29 23.86 -0.28
C THR A 316 10.59 23.78 0.54
N GLU A 317 11.54 24.70 0.34
CA GLU A 317 12.78 24.71 1.11
C GLU A 317 12.53 25.15 2.55
N ARG A 318 11.68 26.17 2.74
CA ARG A 318 11.27 26.61 4.11
C ARG A 318 10.56 25.48 4.87
N ILE A 319 9.64 24.75 4.19
CA ILE A 319 8.97 23.59 4.80
C ILE A 319 9.99 22.50 5.13
N THR A 320 10.95 22.23 4.25
CA THR A 320 12.00 21.23 4.45
C THR A 320 12.86 21.55 5.68
N LEU A 321 13.28 22.81 5.82
CA LEU A 321 14.10 23.24 6.96
C LEU A 321 13.33 23.19 8.28
N ALA A 322 12.06 23.62 8.29
CA ALA A 322 11.21 23.53 9.47
C ALA A 322 10.95 22.06 9.88
N ALA A 323 10.73 21.18 8.91
CA ALA A 323 10.56 19.76 9.18
C ALA A 323 11.83 19.10 9.74
N ASP A 324 13.01 19.47 9.24
CA ASP A 324 14.29 19.01 9.76
C ASP A 324 14.57 19.53 11.17
N HIS A 325 14.18 20.77 11.45
CA HIS A 325 14.23 21.35 12.81
C HIS A 325 13.37 20.52 13.78
N ILE A 326 12.11 20.22 13.40
CA ILE A 326 11.21 19.38 14.21
C ILE A 326 11.78 17.97 14.39
N LEU A 327 12.29 17.34 13.33
CA LEU A 327 12.89 16.00 13.41
C LEU A 327 14.10 15.97 14.35
N THR A 328 14.95 16.99 14.26
CA THR A 328 16.14 17.10 15.09
C THR A 328 15.77 17.27 16.57
N ALA A 329 14.79 18.13 16.87
CA ALA A 329 14.25 18.29 18.22
C ALA A 329 13.63 16.97 18.72
N TRP A 330 12.78 16.34 17.89
CA TRP A 330 12.10 15.08 18.25
C TRP A 330 13.09 13.95 18.55
N ARG A 331 14.11 13.76 17.75
CA ARG A 331 15.13 12.72 17.96
C ARG A 331 15.87 12.81 19.28
N ARG A 332 15.95 14.00 19.89
CA ARG A 332 16.61 14.23 21.17
C ARG A 332 15.63 14.34 22.33
N TYR A 333 14.32 14.35 22.04
CA TYR A 333 13.32 14.62 23.05
C TYR A 333 13.02 13.42 23.92
N THR A 334 13.10 13.64 25.24
CA THR A 334 12.69 12.66 26.26
C THR A 334 11.69 13.34 27.21
N ASP A 335 10.53 12.73 27.41
CA ASP A 335 9.51 13.11 28.37
C ASP A 335 9.07 11.87 29.17
N LYS A 336 9.69 11.67 30.33
CA LYS A 336 9.43 10.50 31.18
C LYS A 336 7.97 10.43 31.66
N GLU A 337 7.30 11.57 31.85
CA GLU A 337 5.89 11.62 32.27
C GLU A 337 4.94 11.13 31.19
N ALA A 338 5.32 11.30 29.91
CA ALA A 338 4.61 10.79 28.75
C ALA A 338 5.14 9.42 28.26
N PHE A 339 6.10 8.83 28.98
CA PHE A 339 6.80 7.60 28.62
C PHE A 339 7.56 7.69 27.28
N ILE A 340 8.03 8.87 26.92
CA ILE A 340 8.81 9.09 25.69
C ILE A 340 10.29 9.09 26.06
N PHE A 341 11.05 8.22 25.41
CA PHE A 341 12.49 8.12 25.53
C PHE A 341 13.11 8.29 24.14
N SER A 342 14.07 9.20 24.01
CA SER A 342 14.80 9.41 22.77
C SER A 342 15.67 8.21 22.42
N GLU A 343 16.23 7.56 23.45
CA GLU A 343 17.08 6.37 23.35
C GLU A 343 17.04 5.53 24.63
N THR A 344 17.38 4.26 24.53
CA THR A 344 17.64 3.34 25.63
C THR A 344 18.90 2.56 25.31
N ASP A 345 19.91 2.62 26.18
CA ASP A 345 21.21 1.96 26.00
C ASP A 345 21.86 2.25 24.63
N GLY A 346 21.73 3.51 24.16
CA GLY A 346 22.26 3.96 22.86
C GLY A 346 21.43 3.55 21.64
N THR A 347 20.29 2.90 21.84
CA THR A 347 19.35 2.55 20.76
C THR A 347 18.33 3.67 20.60
N PRO A 348 18.24 4.35 19.43
CA PRO A 348 17.30 5.43 19.21
C PRO A 348 15.87 4.92 19.05
N HIS A 349 14.88 5.71 19.53
CA HIS A 349 13.47 5.38 19.51
C HIS A 349 12.61 6.37 18.73
N ASN A 350 13.00 7.63 18.65
CA ASN A 350 12.22 8.68 18.03
C ASN A 350 12.49 8.79 16.53
N THR A 351 11.42 8.77 15.73
CA THR A 351 11.45 9.00 14.28
C THR A 351 10.14 9.66 13.83
N ILE A 352 10.00 9.91 12.53
CA ILE A 352 8.83 10.52 11.92
C ILE A 352 8.36 9.70 10.71
N THR A 353 7.05 9.63 10.51
CA THR A 353 6.42 9.20 9.25
C THR A 353 5.96 10.48 8.52
N PRO A 354 6.70 10.97 7.49
CA PRO A 354 6.37 12.19 6.77
C PRO A 354 5.43 11.92 5.60
N ILE A 355 4.45 12.82 5.37
CA ILE A 355 3.50 12.74 4.25
C ILE A 355 3.34 14.12 3.61
N ALA A 356 3.61 14.21 2.30
CA ALA A 356 3.49 15.43 1.51
C ALA A 356 2.31 15.36 0.53
N ARG A 357 1.67 16.52 0.30
CA ARG A 357 0.63 16.70 -0.72
C ARG A 357 0.43 18.17 -1.05
N MET A 358 -0.34 18.44 -2.09
CA MET A 358 -0.83 19.78 -2.36
C MET A 358 -2.14 20.03 -1.61
N HIS A 359 -2.30 21.22 -1.05
CA HIS A 359 -3.54 21.75 -0.50
C HIS A 359 -3.87 23.07 -1.20
N GLY A 360 -4.69 23.00 -2.26
CA GLY A 360 -4.84 24.12 -3.18
C GLY A 360 -3.48 24.46 -3.83
N ASN A 361 -3.02 25.69 -3.65
CA ASN A 361 -1.72 26.15 -4.16
C ASN A 361 -0.58 26.04 -3.12
N LEU A 362 -0.84 25.50 -1.95
CA LEU A 362 0.13 25.33 -0.89
C LEU A 362 0.68 23.90 -0.87
N TYR A 363 1.95 23.76 -0.58
CA TYR A 363 2.52 22.49 -0.16
C TYR A 363 2.15 22.22 1.29
N GLU A 364 1.78 20.99 1.58
CA GLU A 364 1.45 20.52 2.92
C GLU A 364 2.32 19.31 3.25
N LEU A 365 2.94 19.33 4.43
CA LEU A 365 3.75 18.23 4.96
C LEU A 365 3.27 17.89 6.36
N ASP A 366 2.74 16.67 6.52
CA ASP A 366 2.40 16.10 7.83
C ASP A 366 3.60 15.32 8.37
N LEU A 367 3.94 15.57 9.62
CA LEU A 367 5.00 14.92 10.38
C LEU A 367 4.36 14.12 11.51
N VAL A 368 4.18 12.81 11.30
CA VAL A 368 3.62 11.93 12.33
C VAL A 368 4.73 11.44 13.23
N LEU A 369 4.68 11.85 14.49
CA LEU A 369 5.68 11.48 15.49
C LEU A 369 5.55 9.98 15.83
N ARG A 370 6.68 9.26 15.78
CA ARG A 370 6.74 7.82 16.07
C ARG A 370 7.82 7.56 17.14
N ASN A 371 7.57 6.51 17.91
CA ASN A 371 8.53 6.00 18.89
C ASN A 371 8.39 4.47 18.98
N ASN A 372 9.51 3.74 18.98
CA ASN A 372 9.54 2.27 18.96
C ASN A 372 10.02 1.65 20.28
N VAL A 373 9.97 2.39 21.39
CA VAL A 373 10.37 1.86 22.68
C VAL A 373 9.58 0.61 23.05
N THR A 374 10.26 -0.39 23.59
CA THR A 374 9.69 -1.66 24.06
C THR A 374 9.90 -1.79 25.57
N THR A 375 9.05 -2.59 26.22
CA THR A 375 9.20 -3.06 27.60
C THR A 375 8.95 -4.57 27.65
N ASP A 376 9.22 -5.20 28.78
CA ASP A 376 8.93 -6.63 28.96
C ASP A 376 7.43 -6.92 28.83
N GLU A 377 6.56 -6.00 29.25
CA GLU A 377 5.10 -6.09 29.09
C GLU A 377 4.64 -5.76 27.67
N CYS A 378 5.41 -4.94 26.95
CA CYS A 378 5.09 -4.50 25.58
C CYS A 378 6.24 -4.82 24.59
N PRO A 379 6.51 -6.11 24.31
CA PRO A 379 7.64 -6.53 23.45
C PRO A 379 7.48 -6.12 21.98
N TRP A 380 6.25 -5.84 21.55
CA TRP A 380 5.92 -5.34 20.21
C TRP A 380 5.96 -3.82 20.08
N GLY A 381 6.30 -3.11 21.17
CA GLY A 381 6.31 -1.65 21.28
C GLY A 381 5.21 -1.12 22.18
N VAL A 382 5.53 -0.07 22.95
CA VAL A 382 4.56 0.64 23.80
C VAL A 382 3.51 1.36 22.95
N TYR A 383 3.92 1.85 21.76
CA TYR A 383 3.07 2.53 20.79
C TYR A 383 2.64 1.58 19.66
N HIS A 384 2.09 0.44 20.06
CA HIS A 384 1.59 -0.64 19.19
C HIS A 384 0.15 -0.97 19.59
N PRO A 385 -0.69 -1.50 18.68
CA PRO A 385 -2.03 -1.98 19.06
C PRO A 385 -1.99 -2.92 20.26
N SER A 386 -2.83 -2.66 21.24
CA SER A 386 -2.95 -3.51 22.44
C SER A 386 -3.50 -4.91 22.10
N ALA A 387 -3.22 -5.89 22.95
CA ALA A 387 -3.52 -7.29 22.67
C ALA A 387 -5.01 -7.58 22.44
N ASP A 388 -5.90 -6.85 23.11
CA ASP A 388 -7.35 -6.92 22.97
C ASP A 388 -7.84 -6.50 21.58
N LEU A 389 -7.06 -5.69 20.82
CA LEU A 389 -7.38 -5.26 19.47
C LEU A 389 -6.82 -6.21 18.39
N HIS A 390 -5.98 -7.17 18.77
CA HIS A 390 -5.30 -8.08 17.83
C HIS A 390 -6.25 -9.00 17.07
N HIS A 391 -7.47 -9.20 17.56
CA HIS A 391 -8.48 -9.96 16.83
C HIS A 391 -8.87 -9.29 15.50
N ILE A 392 -8.72 -7.96 15.37
CA ILE A 392 -8.95 -7.19 14.15
C ILE A 392 -7.60 -6.83 13.48
N LYS A 393 -6.68 -6.17 14.20
CA LYS A 393 -5.40 -5.69 13.66
C LYS A 393 -4.26 -5.93 14.63
N LYS A 394 -3.33 -6.83 14.26
CA LYS A 394 -2.16 -7.20 15.06
C LYS A 394 -0.86 -6.60 14.52
N GLU A 395 -0.82 -6.33 13.21
CA GLU A 395 0.39 -5.90 12.52
C GLU A 395 0.77 -4.46 12.91
N ASN A 396 2.03 -4.12 12.68
CA ASN A 396 2.55 -2.76 12.85
C ASN A 396 1.76 -1.76 12.00
N ILE A 397 1.59 -0.53 12.51
CA ILE A 397 0.90 0.56 11.83
C ILE A 397 1.88 1.28 10.91
N GLY A 398 1.72 1.03 9.61
CA GLY A 398 2.52 1.65 8.55
C GLY A 398 1.91 2.93 8.00
N LEU A 399 2.54 3.47 6.95
CA LEU A 399 2.17 4.75 6.33
C LEU A 399 0.69 4.83 5.94
N ILE A 400 0.13 3.77 5.36
CA ILE A 400 -1.24 3.75 4.82
C ILE A 400 -2.25 3.86 5.97
N GLU A 401 -2.05 3.04 7.02
CA GLU A 401 -2.92 3.06 8.19
C GLU A 401 -2.83 4.40 8.94
N VAL A 402 -1.62 4.96 9.06
CA VAL A 402 -1.39 6.29 9.66
C VAL A 402 -2.26 7.34 9.00
N MET A 403 -2.43 7.29 7.69
CA MET A 403 -3.24 8.24 6.93
C MET A 403 -4.76 8.01 7.03
N GLY A 404 -5.21 6.94 7.72
CA GLY A 404 -6.62 6.65 7.97
C GLY A 404 -7.26 5.70 6.95
N LEU A 405 -6.47 4.80 6.35
CA LEU A 405 -6.99 3.70 5.57
C LEU A 405 -6.58 2.37 6.24
N ALA A 406 -7.54 1.68 6.84
CA ALA A 406 -7.32 0.38 7.41
C ALA A 406 -7.12 -0.67 6.31
N VAL A 407 -5.96 -1.35 6.32
CA VAL A 407 -5.74 -2.54 5.50
C VAL A 407 -5.84 -3.75 6.42
N LEU A 408 -6.97 -4.46 6.33
CA LEU A 408 -7.29 -5.58 7.21
C LEU A 408 -7.04 -6.93 6.51
N PRO A 409 -6.72 -7.98 7.28
CA PRO A 409 -6.39 -9.30 6.73
C PRO A 409 -7.61 -10.00 6.14
N ALA A 410 -7.39 -10.81 5.09
CA ALA A 410 -8.43 -11.52 4.34
C ALA A 410 -9.29 -12.47 5.21
N ARG A 411 -8.72 -13.03 6.30
CA ARG A 411 -9.45 -13.88 7.24
C ARG A 411 -10.73 -13.25 7.78
N LEU A 412 -10.71 -11.91 7.99
CA LEU A 412 -11.85 -11.19 8.56
C LEU A 412 -13.13 -11.30 7.72
N LYS A 413 -13.04 -11.46 6.41
CA LYS A 413 -14.23 -11.70 5.58
C LYS A 413 -15.04 -12.93 6.05
N LYS A 414 -14.35 -14.04 6.23
CA LYS A 414 -14.98 -15.30 6.70
C LYS A 414 -15.41 -15.21 8.15
N GLU A 415 -14.56 -14.63 9.00
CA GLU A 415 -14.83 -14.47 10.42
C GLU A 415 -16.05 -13.59 10.68
N MET A 416 -16.21 -12.48 9.94
CA MET A 416 -17.36 -11.58 10.06
C MET A 416 -18.66 -12.26 9.58
N ALA A 417 -18.63 -12.99 8.48
CA ALA A 417 -19.80 -13.76 8.02
C ALA A 417 -20.26 -14.81 9.07
N LEU A 418 -19.30 -15.49 9.72
CA LEU A 418 -19.62 -16.42 10.82
C LEU A 418 -20.17 -15.69 12.05
N LEU A 419 -19.63 -14.51 12.39
CA LEU A 419 -20.15 -13.71 13.50
C LEU A 419 -21.60 -13.25 13.24
N GLU A 420 -21.91 -12.78 12.03
CA GLU A 420 -23.27 -12.42 11.62
C GLU A 420 -24.23 -13.57 11.87
N GLN A 421 -23.89 -14.77 11.39
CA GLN A 421 -24.69 -15.96 11.58
C GLN A 421 -24.91 -16.28 13.08
N TYR A 422 -23.82 -16.36 13.86
CA TYR A 422 -23.89 -16.72 15.29
C TYR A 422 -24.70 -15.71 16.10
N ILE A 423 -24.56 -14.41 15.83
CA ILE A 423 -25.31 -13.36 16.50
C ILE A 423 -26.81 -13.44 16.16
N LEU A 424 -27.17 -13.63 14.90
CA LEU A 424 -28.57 -13.77 14.46
C LEU A 424 -29.23 -15.02 15.04
N GLU A 425 -28.50 -16.14 15.07
CA GLU A 425 -28.97 -17.40 15.63
C GLU A 425 -28.90 -17.46 17.17
N LYS A 426 -28.40 -16.39 17.83
CA LYS A 426 -28.18 -16.30 19.29
C LYS A 426 -27.28 -17.43 19.84
N GLN A 427 -26.31 -17.85 19.03
CA GLN A 427 -25.32 -18.85 19.43
C GLN A 427 -24.18 -18.19 20.22
N ASP A 428 -23.55 -18.95 21.12
CA ASP A 428 -22.37 -18.49 21.84
C ASP A 428 -21.14 -18.41 20.90
N VAL A 429 -20.64 -17.19 20.66
CA VAL A 429 -19.45 -16.92 19.84
C VAL A 429 -18.22 -17.70 20.34
N ARG A 430 -18.10 -17.92 21.65
CA ARG A 430 -16.99 -18.68 22.26
C ARG A 430 -17.01 -20.16 21.92
N SER A 431 -18.14 -20.70 21.46
CA SER A 431 -18.25 -22.10 21.08
C SER A 431 -17.52 -22.45 19.76
N ASN A 432 -17.14 -21.45 18.96
CA ASN A 432 -16.48 -21.66 17.67
C ASN A 432 -15.04 -21.15 17.67
N PRO A 433 -14.02 -22.03 17.57
CA PRO A 433 -12.59 -21.66 17.60
C PRO A 433 -12.14 -20.67 16.52
N GLN A 434 -12.90 -20.51 15.42
CA GLN A 434 -12.55 -19.57 14.37
C GLN A 434 -12.86 -18.11 14.75
N ILE A 435 -13.87 -17.90 15.62
CA ILE A 435 -14.39 -16.59 15.99
C ILE A 435 -14.36 -16.31 17.50
N GLU A 436 -13.99 -17.27 18.36
CA GLU A 436 -13.92 -17.10 19.82
C GLU A 436 -13.11 -15.87 20.26
N LYS A 437 -12.05 -15.55 19.52
CA LYS A 437 -11.20 -14.35 19.76
C LYS A 437 -11.95 -13.02 19.64
N HIS A 438 -13.13 -13.01 19.04
CA HIS A 438 -13.98 -11.81 18.89
C HIS A 438 -15.05 -11.71 20.00
N ALA A 439 -15.20 -12.74 20.85
CA ALA A 439 -16.35 -12.84 21.75
C ALA A 439 -16.43 -11.67 22.75
N ASP A 440 -15.33 -11.32 23.42
CA ASP A 440 -15.32 -10.22 24.39
C ASP A 440 -15.64 -8.87 23.74
N TRP A 441 -15.15 -8.67 22.50
CA TRP A 441 -15.48 -7.50 21.71
C TRP A 441 -16.96 -7.47 21.33
N VAL A 442 -17.54 -8.59 20.88
CA VAL A 442 -18.98 -8.70 20.58
C VAL A 442 -19.81 -8.39 21.81
N ASP A 443 -19.48 -8.98 22.95
CA ASP A 443 -20.20 -8.75 24.21
C ASP A 443 -20.19 -7.28 24.64
N SER A 444 -19.12 -6.55 24.33
CA SER A 444 -18.96 -5.14 24.72
C SER A 444 -19.96 -4.18 24.06
N TRP A 445 -20.49 -4.53 22.90
CA TRP A 445 -21.37 -3.65 22.12
C TRP A 445 -22.74 -4.26 21.77
N LEU A 446 -22.89 -5.59 21.80
CA LEU A 446 -24.08 -6.29 21.34
C LEU A 446 -25.37 -5.75 22.00
N GLY A 447 -25.35 -5.49 23.30
CA GLY A 447 -26.50 -4.95 24.04
C GLY A 447 -26.86 -3.51 23.72
N SER A 448 -26.07 -2.80 22.91
CA SER A 448 -26.30 -1.41 22.50
C SER A 448 -27.11 -1.28 21.21
N TYR A 449 -27.43 -2.40 20.55
CA TYR A 449 -28.11 -2.43 19.26
C TYR A 449 -29.33 -3.37 19.29
N GLU A 450 -30.37 -2.99 18.55
CA GLU A 450 -31.42 -3.92 18.16
C GLU A 450 -30.98 -4.62 16.87
N ILE A 451 -30.63 -5.90 16.97
CA ILE A 451 -30.02 -6.67 15.88
C ILE A 451 -31.10 -7.29 14.99
N THR A 452 -30.96 -7.11 13.68
CA THR A 452 -31.78 -7.73 12.64
C THR A 452 -30.90 -8.25 11.50
N GLU A 453 -31.46 -9.12 10.64
CA GLU A 453 -30.78 -9.58 9.42
C GLU A 453 -30.33 -8.42 8.50
N ASP A 454 -31.14 -7.33 8.46
CA ASP A 454 -30.87 -6.20 7.59
C ASP A 454 -29.75 -5.27 8.09
N ASN A 455 -29.45 -5.26 9.41
CA ASN A 455 -28.53 -4.27 9.99
C ASN A 455 -27.23 -4.84 10.57
N ILE A 456 -27.13 -6.13 10.84
CA ILE A 456 -25.98 -6.74 11.51
C ILE A 456 -24.68 -6.49 10.76
N HIS A 457 -24.68 -6.60 9.44
CA HIS A 457 -23.51 -6.35 8.61
C HIS A 457 -22.97 -4.92 8.79
N ALA A 458 -23.85 -3.92 8.71
CA ALA A 458 -23.48 -2.51 8.89
C ALA A 458 -23.01 -2.21 10.33
N ILE A 459 -23.58 -2.88 11.32
CA ILE A 459 -23.14 -2.76 12.72
C ILE A 459 -21.72 -3.30 12.87
N LEU A 460 -21.43 -4.51 12.36
CA LEU A 460 -20.09 -5.07 12.39
C LEU A 460 -19.07 -4.18 11.69
N GLN A 461 -19.39 -3.64 10.51
CA GLN A 461 -18.53 -2.69 9.81
C GLN A 461 -18.24 -1.44 10.67
N LYS A 462 -19.25 -0.90 11.32
CA LYS A 462 -19.09 0.26 12.23
C LYS A 462 -18.24 -0.07 13.43
N GLU A 463 -18.46 -1.23 14.07
CA GLU A 463 -17.68 -1.64 15.24
C GLU A 463 -16.22 -1.98 14.90
N ILE A 464 -15.95 -2.57 13.74
CA ILE A 464 -14.58 -2.73 13.20
C ILE A 464 -13.90 -1.38 13.04
N GLY A 465 -14.62 -0.38 12.51
CA GLY A 465 -14.09 0.98 12.36
C GLY A 465 -13.70 1.61 13.70
N LYS A 466 -14.49 1.42 14.75
CA LYS A 466 -14.15 1.90 16.10
C LYS A 466 -12.88 1.21 16.63
N VAL A 467 -12.76 -0.12 16.43
CA VAL A 467 -11.53 -0.85 16.80
C VAL A 467 -10.32 -0.27 16.06
N PHE A 468 -10.45 0.08 14.77
CA PHE A 468 -9.34 0.66 14.03
C PHE A 468 -8.95 2.06 14.53
N VAL A 469 -9.90 2.89 14.99
CA VAL A 469 -9.58 4.16 15.68
C VAL A 469 -8.74 3.88 16.93
N GLN A 470 -9.13 2.94 17.77
CA GLN A 470 -8.38 2.54 18.96
C GLN A 470 -6.97 2.04 18.62
N VAL A 471 -6.84 1.29 17.50
CA VAL A 471 -5.53 0.86 16.97
C VAL A 471 -4.63 2.07 16.65
N LEU A 472 -5.16 3.11 16.00
CA LEU A 472 -4.41 4.33 15.72
C LEU A 472 -4.09 5.12 17.00
N GLU A 473 -5.00 5.19 17.95
CA GLU A 473 -4.78 5.83 19.26
C GLU A 473 -3.69 5.12 20.07
N CYS A 474 -3.66 3.77 20.03
CA CYS A 474 -2.58 3.00 20.62
C CYS A 474 -1.22 3.34 19.98
N ALA A 475 -1.19 3.53 18.66
CA ALA A 475 0.03 3.89 17.92
C ALA A 475 0.45 5.37 18.08
N GLY A 476 -0.44 6.24 18.57
CA GLY A 476 -0.15 7.64 18.86
C GLY A 476 0.78 7.82 20.06
N VAL A 477 1.82 8.64 19.92
CA VAL A 477 2.80 8.90 21.00
C VAL A 477 2.16 9.72 22.11
N TYR A 478 1.47 10.79 21.78
CA TYR A 478 0.67 11.58 22.72
C TYR A 478 -0.79 11.13 22.61
N LYS A 479 -1.34 10.63 23.71
CA LYS A 479 -2.73 10.16 23.75
C LYS A 479 -3.72 11.32 23.72
N ASN A 480 -4.89 11.14 23.12
CA ASN A 480 -5.97 12.14 23.03
C ASN A 480 -6.69 12.35 24.37
N THR A 481 -5.93 12.65 25.41
CA THR A 481 -6.37 12.98 26.75
C THR A 481 -5.86 14.36 27.13
N LYS A 482 -6.45 14.99 28.16
CA LYS A 482 -5.95 16.27 28.69
C LYS A 482 -4.46 16.20 29.05
N LYS A 483 -4.01 15.09 29.67
CA LYS A 483 -2.59 14.87 30.02
C LYS A 483 -1.71 14.73 28.79
N GLY A 484 -2.17 13.98 27.78
CA GLY A 484 -1.42 13.79 26.54
C GLY A 484 -1.28 15.08 25.73
N ARG A 485 -2.33 15.92 25.67
CA ARG A 485 -2.28 17.23 25.01
C ARG A 485 -1.31 18.19 25.70
N ILE A 486 -1.27 18.21 27.04
CA ILE A 486 -0.30 18.99 27.81
C ILE A 486 1.13 18.50 27.49
N ALA A 487 1.35 17.18 27.42
CA ALA A 487 2.66 16.62 27.09
C ALA A 487 3.08 16.97 25.65
N PHE A 488 2.14 16.95 24.69
CA PHE A 488 2.42 17.38 23.33
C PHE A 488 2.78 18.88 23.27
N GLY A 489 2.08 19.72 24.05
CA GLY A 489 2.41 21.13 24.20
C GLY A 489 3.83 21.36 24.71
N ARG A 490 4.30 20.59 25.70
CA ARG A 490 5.69 20.65 26.18
C ARG A 490 6.72 20.37 25.08
N PHE A 491 6.44 19.43 24.19
CA PHE A 491 7.32 19.21 23.03
C PHE A 491 7.30 20.41 22.07
N ILE A 492 6.11 20.94 21.74
CA ILE A 492 5.98 22.12 20.87
C ILE A 492 6.75 23.32 21.42
N GLU A 493 6.76 23.54 22.75
CA GLU A 493 7.51 24.61 23.43
C GLU A 493 9.04 24.47 23.27
N THR A 494 9.54 23.32 22.81
CA THR A 494 10.97 23.10 22.55
C THR A 494 11.40 23.47 21.13
N LEU A 495 10.44 23.72 20.24
CA LEU A 495 10.68 24.09 18.85
C LEU A 495 10.92 25.60 18.75
#